data_058a85ce37666a1aa7583445b2490c00
#
_entry.id   058a85ce37666a1aa7583445b2490c00
#
_cell.length_a   1.000
_cell.length_b   1.000
_cell.length_c   1.000
_cell.angle_alpha   90.00
_cell.angle_beta   90.00
_cell.angle_gamma   90.00
#
_symmetry.space_group_name_H-M   'P 1'
#
loop_
_entity.id
_entity.type
_entity.pdbx_description
1 polymer ?
#
loop_
_entity_poly.entity_id
_entity_poly.type
_entity_poly.pdbx_seq_one_letter_code
_entity_poly.pdbx_strand_id
1 'polypeptide(L)'
;MEMGSLKQTFREKTAQTLRQKQIGRMKLGQLFSLPESEFRKLIKDLENTSLFKELIDKWKVICYRKFKGVRIPSSIEFREEGMFSSDNFDLEELLHQNPKTVPLLQKIGQSIGKNRFNELLYGNSNISEIEHQCQLTPEESRIFKDFLNRFELEKLTSGVLASPYNESSSSPTVRDFKIASIKREGDKLIIYPHTKEDYLIKGKYSIDYRRYEELYQKKNLAAKELNRVSKIFKTISMINRRTTTIYQIIYYIKEVQSDYLYSGDMGRLRALTRRELARRIGVHPSSITRVMANKSIGTPQKKELPLKFFFPSQKEISKSYLQDIIDQEKVLLEIHTLNYPYSDELIRDRLYQNYRIGVSRRAVAKYRKELNIAPSNRRMIKLKEAS
;
A
#
# COMPACT_ATOMS: atom_id res chain seq x y z
N MET A 1 5.76 51.47 -0.72
CA MET A 1 5.07 50.61 -1.75
C MET A 1 5.70 49.22 -1.98
N GLU A 2 6.98 49.01 -1.73
CA GLU A 2 7.68 47.73 -1.98
C GLU A 2 7.29 46.57 -1.07
N MET A 3 6.98 46.77 0.19
CA MET A 3 6.62 45.71 1.14
C MET A 3 5.28 45.02 0.79
N GLY A 4 4.36 45.70 0.10
CA GLY A 4 3.10 45.13 -0.34
C GLY A 4 3.28 44.13 -1.53
N SER A 5 4.15 44.50 -2.45
CA SER A 5 4.48 43.69 -3.65
C SER A 5 5.19 42.37 -3.27
N LEU A 6 6.16 42.44 -2.32
CA LEU A 6 6.86 41.25 -1.82
C LEU A 6 5.92 40.26 -1.10
N LYS A 7 4.98 40.75 -0.29
CA LYS A 7 3.99 39.90 0.37
C LYS A 7 3.02 39.23 -0.63
N GLN A 8 2.68 39.94 -1.68
CA GLN A 8 1.77 39.42 -2.72
C GLN A 8 2.44 38.35 -3.57
N THR A 9 3.69 38.57 -4.00
CA THR A 9 4.49 37.55 -4.73
C THR A 9 4.79 36.31 -3.86
N PHE A 10 4.98 36.46 -2.54
CA PHE A 10 5.16 35.34 -1.62
C PHE A 10 3.88 34.50 -1.49
N ARG A 11 2.71 35.15 -1.37
CA ARG A 11 1.41 34.49 -1.32
C ARG A 11 1.11 33.72 -2.63
N GLU A 12 1.39 34.31 -3.78
CA GLU A 12 1.19 33.68 -5.08
C GLU A 12 2.11 32.45 -5.27
N LYS A 13 3.39 32.56 -4.94
CA LYS A 13 4.34 31.43 -4.97
C LYS A 13 3.92 30.30 -4.02
N THR A 14 3.46 30.64 -2.81
CA THR A 14 2.96 29.64 -1.84
C THR A 14 1.71 28.95 -2.35
N ALA A 15 0.76 29.69 -2.93
CA ALA A 15 -0.45 29.14 -3.53
C ALA A 15 -0.15 28.24 -4.74
N GLN A 16 0.83 28.62 -5.57
CA GLN A 16 1.26 27.83 -6.71
C GLN A 16 1.94 26.53 -6.29
N THR A 17 2.76 26.56 -5.26
CA THR A 17 3.40 25.35 -4.68
C THR A 17 2.36 24.43 -4.04
N LEU A 18 1.38 24.97 -3.32
CA LEU A 18 0.27 24.18 -2.78
C LEU A 18 -0.58 23.52 -3.87
N ARG A 19 -0.87 24.25 -4.96
CA ARG A 19 -1.58 23.68 -6.12
C ARG A 19 -0.79 22.55 -6.77
N GLN A 20 0.52 22.69 -6.97
CA GLN A 20 1.38 21.64 -7.53
C GLN A 20 1.42 20.41 -6.63
N LYS A 21 1.50 20.58 -5.30
CA LYS A 21 1.41 19.48 -4.32
C LYS A 21 0.05 18.78 -4.36
N GLN A 22 -1.05 19.51 -4.46
CA GLN A 22 -2.38 18.93 -4.62
C GLN A 22 -2.52 18.13 -5.92
N ILE A 23 -2.01 18.64 -7.05
CA ILE A 23 -2.02 17.94 -8.33
C ILE A 23 -1.21 16.64 -8.26
N GLY A 24 -0.04 16.65 -7.62
CA GLY A 24 0.77 15.44 -7.40
C GLY A 24 0.02 14.38 -6.58
N ARG A 25 -0.67 14.79 -5.52
CA ARG A 25 -1.48 13.90 -4.66
C ARG A 25 -2.71 13.34 -5.38
N MET A 26 -3.38 14.16 -6.20
CA MET A 26 -4.51 13.71 -7.03
C MET A 26 -4.04 12.64 -8.03
N LYS A 27 -2.90 12.85 -8.68
CA LYS A 27 -2.32 11.89 -9.63
C LYS A 27 -1.97 10.56 -8.98
N LEU A 28 -1.38 10.57 -7.78
CA LEU A 28 -1.09 9.34 -7.04
C LEU A 28 -2.37 8.63 -6.57
N GLY A 29 -3.35 9.39 -6.07
CA GLY A 29 -4.66 8.84 -5.70
C GLY A 29 -5.40 8.22 -6.88
N GLN A 30 -5.34 8.87 -8.04
CA GLN A 30 -5.89 8.35 -9.29
C GLN A 30 -5.17 7.06 -9.72
N LEU A 31 -3.83 7.03 -9.66
CA LEU A 31 -3.06 5.83 -9.98
C LEU A 31 -3.43 4.65 -9.09
N PHE A 32 -3.61 4.86 -7.78
CA PHE A 32 -4.04 3.80 -6.86
C PHE A 32 -5.46 3.30 -7.14
N SER A 33 -6.33 4.15 -7.65
CA SER A 33 -7.72 3.82 -8.01
C SER A 33 -7.86 3.25 -9.42
N LEU A 34 -6.84 3.31 -10.27
CA LEU A 34 -6.89 2.80 -11.64
C LEU A 34 -7.31 1.32 -11.66
N PRO A 35 -8.23 0.93 -12.57
CA PRO A 35 -8.47 -0.48 -12.86
C PRO A 35 -7.19 -1.21 -13.24
N GLU A 36 -7.12 -2.50 -12.93
CA GLU A 36 -5.89 -3.28 -13.15
C GLU A 36 -5.51 -3.40 -14.64
N SER A 37 -6.50 -3.45 -15.53
CA SER A 37 -6.30 -3.44 -16.98
C SER A 37 -5.64 -2.16 -17.48
N GLU A 38 -6.10 -1.01 -16.98
CA GLU A 38 -5.54 0.30 -17.34
C GLU A 38 -4.14 0.49 -16.75
N PHE A 39 -3.91 0.00 -15.52
CA PHE A 39 -2.59 0.05 -14.91
C PHE A 39 -1.57 -0.79 -15.69
N ARG A 40 -1.95 -1.98 -16.13
CA ARG A 40 -1.10 -2.82 -16.99
C ARG A 40 -0.82 -2.17 -18.35
N LYS A 41 -1.83 -1.51 -18.92
CA LYS A 41 -1.65 -0.74 -20.16
C LYS A 41 -0.64 0.39 -19.97
N LEU A 42 -0.77 1.16 -18.89
CA LEU A 42 0.17 2.23 -18.55
C LEU A 42 1.61 1.73 -18.43
N ILE A 43 1.83 0.56 -17.81
CA ILE A 43 3.16 -0.06 -17.71
C ILE A 43 3.66 -0.45 -19.11
N LYS A 44 2.84 -1.11 -19.93
CA LYS A 44 3.21 -1.50 -21.30
C LYS A 44 3.54 -0.28 -22.17
N ASP A 45 2.73 0.75 -22.08
CA ASP A 45 2.95 1.99 -22.85
C ASP A 45 4.25 2.68 -22.45
N LEU A 46 4.59 2.71 -21.15
CA LEU A 46 5.87 3.21 -20.66
C LEU A 46 7.04 2.37 -21.18
N GLU A 47 6.97 1.04 -21.05
CA GLU A 47 8.02 0.11 -21.45
C GLU A 47 8.25 0.09 -22.96
N ASN A 48 7.24 0.41 -23.76
CA ASN A 48 7.32 0.46 -25.22
C ASN A 48 7.94 1.77 -25.75
N THR A 49 8.11 2.80 -24.91
CA THR A 49 8.75 4.04 -25.37
C THR A 49 10.22 3.79 -25.73
N SER A 50 10.70 4.35 -26.85
CA SER A 50 12.09 4.20 -27.30
C SER A 50 13.09 4.61 -26.22
N LEU A 51 12.83 5.74 -25.56
CA LEU A 51 13.68 6.25 -24.50
C LEU A 51 13.77 5.32 -23.29
N PHE A 52 12.66 4.66 -22.91
CA PHE A 52 12.67 3.69 -21.81
C PHE A 52 13.49 2.45 -22.16
N LYS A 53 13.36 1.93 -23.39
CA LYS A 53 14.17 0.83 -23.90
C LYS A 53 15.66 1.18 -23.91
N GLU A 54 16.01 2.38 -24.35
CA GLU A 54 17.40 2.84 -24.30
C GLU A 54 17.93 2.92 -22.86
N LEU A 55 17.11 3.38 -21.90
CA LEU A 55 17.49 3.45 -20.49
C LEU A 55 17.72 2.07 -19.87
N ILE A 56 17.04 1.02 -20.34
CA ILE A 56 17.24 -0.36 -19.88
C ILE A 56 18.37 -1.03 -20.66
N ASP A 57 18.25 -1.12 -22.00
CA ASP A 57 19.08 -2.01 -22.82
C ASP A 57 20.47 -1.41 -23.08
N LYS A 58 20.49 -0.14 -23.48
CA LYS A 58 21.73 0.54 -23.90
C LYS A 58 22.48 1.14 -22.73
N TRP A 59 21.79 1.87 -21.87
CA TRP A 59 22.43 2.64 -20.81
C TRP A 59 22.42 1.93 -19.45
N LYS A 60 21.59 0.91 -19.31
CA LYS A 60 21.43 0.12 -18.06
C LYS A 60 21.20 1.00 -16.83
N VAL A 61 20.50 2.12 -17.02
CA VAL A 61 20.12 3.07 -15.97
C VAL A 61 18.93 2.56 -15.20
N ILE A 62 18.02 1.82 -15.86
CA ILE A 62 16.87 1.20 -15.25
C ILE A 62 17.08 -0.30 -15.21
N CYS A 63 16.84 -0.92 -14.06
CA CYS A 63 16.83 -2.38 -13.89
C CYS A 63 15.62 -2.82 -13.07
N TYR A 64 15.36 -4.13 -13.02
CA TYR A 64 14.26 -4.70 -12.23
C TYR A 64 14.80 -5.33 -10.96
N ARG A 65 14.14 -5.10 -9.82
CA ARG A 65 14.38 -5.79 -8.55
C ARG A 65 13.15 -6.62 -8.20
N LYS A 66 13.35 -7.92 -8.02
CA LYS A 66 12.26 -8.87 -7.72
C LYS A 66 11.75 -8.73 -6.29
N PHE A 67 10.47 -9.09 -6.11
CA PHE A 67 9.89 -9.23 -4.79
C PHE A 67 10.22 -10.61 -4.20
N LYS A 68 10.46 -10.65 -2.88
CA LYS A 68 10.71 -11.92 -2.16
C LYS A 68 9.48 -12.81 -2.11
N GLY A 69 9.70 -14.13 -2.11
CA GLY A 69 8.62 -15.10 -1.93
C GLY A 69 7.58 -15.13 -3.07
N VAL A 70 7.87 -14.47 -4.20
CA VAL A 70 7.10 -14.58 -5.43
C VAL A 70 7.80 -15.60 -6.32
N ARG A 71 7.17 -16.74 -6.57
CA ARG A 71 7.71 -17.76 -7.47
C ARG A 71 7.25 -17.55 -8.90
N ILE A 72 8.20 -17.61 -9.82
CA ILE A 72 7.94 -17.66 -11.25
C ILE A 72 7.79 -19.14 -11.62
N PRO A 73 6.79 -19.53 -12.41
CA PRO A 73 6.71 -20.90 -12.90
C PRO A 73 8.01 -21.25 -13.61
N SER A 74 8.61 -22.35 -13.17
CA SER A 74 9.92 -22.90 -13.56
C SER A 74 10.36 -22.59 -14.99
N SER A 75 11.29 -21.67 -15.16
CA SER A 75 12.31 -21.69 -16.22
C SER A 75 13.45 -20.69 -16.01
N ILE A 76 13.41 -19.85 -14.98
CA ILE A 76 14.51 -18.88 -14.76
C ILE A 76 14.76 -18.74 -13.27
N GLU A 77 15.84 -19.33 -12.78
CA GLU A 77 16.40 -19.07 -11.46
C GLU A 77 17.09 -17.71 -11.44
N PHE A 78 16.66 -16.83 -10.55
CA PHE A 78 17.38 -15.60 -10.24
C PHE A 78 17.63 -15.47 -8.75
N ARG A 79 18.82 -15.01 -8.38
CA ARG A 79 19.28 -14.79 -7.01
C ARG A 79 18.37 -13.83 -6.24
N GLU A 80 17.96 -14.25 -5.05
CA GLU A 80 17.25 -13.42 -4.07
C GLU A 80 18.22 -12.48 -3.38
N GLU A 81 18.04 -11.20 -3.52
CA GLU A 81 18.70 -10.20 -2.68
C GLU A 81 17.67 -9.37 -1.91
N GLY A 82 17.93 -9.26 -0.63
CA GLY A 82 17.53 -8.17 0.27
C GLY A 82 16.07 -8.04 0.69
N MET A 83 15.85 -8.31 1.95
CA MET A 83 14.61 -8.18 2.70
C MET A 83 14.14 -6.74 2.90
N PHE A 84 12.84 -6.58 3.14
CA PHE A 84 12.18 -5.45 3.78
C PHE A 84 13.10 -4.28 4.16
N SER A 85 13.33 -3.37 3.24
CA SER A 85 13.34 -1.98 3.64
C SER A 85 11.87 -1.61 3.78
N SER A 86 11.45 -1.24 4.97
CA SER A 86 10.22 -0.51 5.14
C SER A 86 10.29 0.62 4.10
N ASP A 87 9.33 0.67 3.14
CA ASP A 87 9.14 1.84 2.28
C ASP A 87 8.59 3.02 3.12
N ASN A 88 9.00 3.09 4.38
CA ASN A 88 9.09 4.32 5.12
C ASN A 88 10.13 5.14 4.38
N PHE A 89 9.81 6.39 4.15
CA PHE A 89 10.73 7.40 3.68
C PHE A 89 12.15 7.09 4.20
N ASP A 90 12.91 6.36 3.39
CA ASP A 90 14.26 5.98 3.73
C ASP A 90 15.20 7.02 3.17
N LEU A 91 15.43 8.05 4.02
CA LEU A 91 16.40 9.09 3.72
C LEU A 91 17.78 8.48 3.46
N GLU A 92 18.11 7.35 4.11
CA GLU A 92 19.38 6.66 3.90
C GLU A 92 19.46 6.05 2.51
N GLU A 93 18.40 5.40 2.02
CA GLU A 93 18.38 4.88 0.64
C GLU A 93 18.50 6.03 -0.39
N LEU A 94 17.84 7.16 -0.14
CA LEU A 94 17.89 8.33 -0.99
C LEU A 94 19.29 8.99 -1.00
N LEU A 95 20.00 8.96 0.12
CA LEU A 95 21.36 9.45 0.26
C LEU A 95 22.40 8.48 -0.34
N HIS A 96 22.20 7.17 -0.17
CA HIS A 96 23.11 6.16 -0.73
C HIS A 96 23.04 6.06 -2.26
N GLN A 97 21.94 6.45 -2.87
CA GLN A 97 21.78 6.41 -4.32
C GLN A 97 22.63 7.45 -5.07
N ASN A 98 23.04 8.53 -4.37
CA ASN A 98 23.95 9.53 -4.95
C ASN A 98 25.01 9.98 -3.94
N PRO A 99 26.23 9.42 -3.98
CA PRO A 99 27.28 9.69 -3.00
C PRO A 99 27.74 11.15 -2.97
N LYS A 100 27.49 11.94 -4.02
CA LYS A 100 27.81 13.39 -4.04
C LYS A 100 26.78 14.23 -3.27
N THR A 101 25.60 13.68 -3.00
CA THR A 101 24.51 14.39 -2.28
C THR A 101 24.86 14.58 -0.81
N VAL A 102 25.48 13.59 -0.16
CA VAL A 102 25.79 13.65 1.29
C VAL A 102 26.73 14.80 1.63
N PRO A 103 27.93 14.95 0.97
CA PRO A 103 28.81 16.07 1.26
C PRO A 103 28.18 17.43 0.92
N LEU A 104 27.36 17.51 -0.11
CA LEU A 104 26.65 18.72 -0.48
C LEU A 104 25.62 19.12 0.57
N LEU A 105 24.83 18.17 1.08
CA LEU A 105 23.87 18.43 2.16
C LEU A 105 24.55 18.81 3.48
N GLN A 106 25.72 18.22 3.77
CA GLN A 106 26.53 18.61 4.92
C GLN A 106 27.04 20.06 4.77
N LYS A 107 27.56 20.45 3.61
CA LYS A 107 27.99 21.81 3.28
C LYS A 107 26.84 22.81 3.47
N ILE A 108 25.67 22.50 2.94
CA ILE A 108 24.47 23.34 3.06
C ILE A 108 24.01 23.41 4.52
N GLY A 109 23.88 22.26 5.21
CA GLY A 109 23.46 22.20 6.61
C GLY A 109 24.37 22.97 7.57
N GLN A 110 25.69 22.95 7.33
CA GLN A 110 26.66 23.72 8.08
C GLN A 110 26.53 25.23 7.82
N SER A 111 26.23 25.63 6.57
CA SER A 111 26.12 27.03 6.18
C SER A 111 24.83 27.70 6.67
N ILE A 112 23.70 27.00 6.69
CA ILE A 112 22.39 27.58 7.04
C ILE A 112 21.89 27.17 8.43
N GLY A 113 22.53 26.20 9.06
CA GLY A 113 22.14 25.67 10.37
C GLY A 113 20.94 24.73 10.37
N LYS A 114 20.82 23.92 11.44
CA LYS A 114 19.86 22.81 11.54
C LYS A 114 18.39 23.25 11.38
N ASN A 115 18.01 24.38 11.97
CA ASN A 115 16.62 24.82 11.94
C ASN A 115 16.20 25.27 10.53
N ARG A 116 17.03 26.06 9.88
CA ARG A 116 16.80 26.53 8.51
C ARG A 116 16.88 25.40 7.49
N PHE A 117 17.74 24.41 7.73
CA PHE A 117 17.82 23.19 6.92
C PHE A 117 16.54 22.34 7.04
N ASN A 118 15.98 22.22 8.22
CA ASN A 118 14.69 21.55 8.42
C ASN A 118 13.54 22.32 7.75
N GLU A 119 13.52 23.65 7.84
CA GLU A 119 12.54 24.47 7.12
C GLU A 119 12.66 24.29 5.60
N LEU A 120 13.85 24.12 5.09
CA LEU A 120 14.09 23.82 3.68
C LEU A 120 13.53 22.48 3.27
N LEU A 121 13.76 21.42 4.05
CA LEU A 121 13.28 20.07 3.75
C LEU A 121 11.77 19.93 3.95
N TYR A 122 11.20 20.59 4.94
CA TYR A 122 9.81 20.42 5.36
C TYR A 122 8.91 21.63 5.07
N GLY A 123 9.51 22.77 4.75
CA GLY A 123 8.84 24.04 4.46
C GLY A 123 8.91 24.45 2.98
N ASN A 124 8.53 25.70 2.73
CA ASN A 124 8.56 26.32 1.40
C ASN A 124 9.70 27.36 1.33
N SER A 125 10.93 26.95 1.58
CA SER A 125 12.07 27.86 1.52
C SER A 125 12.44 28.21 0.07
N ASN A 126 12.95 29.42 -0.15
CA ASN A 126 13.35 29.89 -1.47
C ASN A 126 14.70 29.29 -1.84
N ILE A 127 14.71 28.31 -2.74
CA ILE A 127 15.92 27.57 -3.14
C ILE A 127 16.99 28.55 -3.66
N SER A 128 16.59 29.59 -4.38
CA SER A 128 17.53 30.58 -4.96
C SER A 128 18.30 31.38 -3.88
N GLU A 129 17.70 31.64 -2.72
CA GLU A 129 18.39 32.32 -1.61
C GLU A 129 19.49 31.42 -1.02
N ILE A 130 19.21 30.12 -0.93
CA ILE A 130 20.15 29.13 -0.39
C ILE A 130 21.31 28.88 -1.37
N GLU A 131 21.01 28.81 -2.68
CA GLU A 131 22.03 28.72 -3.72
C GLU A 131 23.03 29.88 -3.60
N HIS A 132 22.53 31.08 -3.36
CA HIS A 132 23.36 32.27 -3.23
C HIS A 132 24.12 32.29 -1.89
N GLN A 133 23.45 31.95 -0.79
CA GLN A 133 24.04 31.97 0.57
C GLN A 133 25.13 30.88 0.74
N CYS A 134 24.94 29.71 0.14
CA CYS A 134 25.88 28.60 0.23
C CYS A 134 26.91 28.60 -0.90
N GLN A 135 26.89 29.60 -1.78
CA GLN A 135 27.77 29.72 -2.95
C GLN A 135 27.88 28.39 -3.73
N LEU A 136 26.72 27.83 -4.10
CA LEU A 136 26.68 26.57 -4.81
C LEU A 136 27.09 26.75 -6.28
N THR A 137 27.94 25.85 -6.75
CA THR A 137 28.24 25.78 -8.17
C THR A 137 27.01 25.36 -8.98
N PRO A 138 26.93 25.64 -10.29
CA PRO A 138 25.79 25.25 -11.11
C PRO A 138 25.49 23.73 -11.07
N GLU A 139 26.55 22.89 -10.92
CA GLU A 139 26.39 21.44 -10.75
C GLU A 139 25.83 21.07 -9.38
N GLU A 140 26.34 21.67 -8.29
CA GLU A 140 25.87 21.47 -6.93
C GLU A 140 24.40 21.91 -6.80
N SER A 141 24.05 23.06 -7.39
CA SER A 141 22.68 23.55 -7.44
C SER A 141 21.72 22.57 -8.13
N ARG A 142 22.18 21.94 -9.21
CA ARG A 142 21.40 20.92 -9.92
C ARG A 142 21.22 19.66 -9.09
N ILE A 143 22.29 19.13 -8.48
CA ILE A 143 22.23 17.96 -7.60
C ILE A 143 21.29 18.23 -6.41
N PHE A 144 21.36 19.40 -5.85
CA PHE A 144 20.51 19.83 -4.75
C PHE A 144 19.02 19.93 -5.15
N LYS A 145 18.72 20.56 -6.28
CA LYS A 145 17.35 20.62 -6.83
C LYS A 145 16.78 19.22 -7.13
N ASP A 146 17.60 18.35 -7.66
CA ASP A 146 17.20 16.97 -7.97
C ASP A 146 16.96 16.17 -6.68
N PHE A 147 17.79 16.36 -5.66
CA PHE A 147 17.57 15.78 -4.34
C PHE A 147 16.26 16.31 -3.71
N LEU A 148 16.02 17.63 -3.71
CA LEU A 148 14.79 18.21 -3.15
C LEU A 148 13.54 17.71 -3.90
N ASN A 149 13.60 17.61 -5.23
CA ASN A 149 12.49 17.06 -6.02
C ASN A 149 12.20 15.59 -5.66
N ARG A 150 13.23 14.79 -5.41
CA ARG A 150 13.09 13.38 -4.98
C ARG A 150 12.59 13.30 -3.55
N PHE A 151 13.16 14.10 -2.66
CA PHE A 151 12.73 14.19 -1.28
C PHE A 151 11.26 14.63 -1.17
N GLU A 152 10.83 15.65 -1.94
CA GLU A 152 9.43 16.06 -2.01
C GLU A 152 8.53 14.96 -2.60
N LEU A 153 8.98 14.26 -3.62
CA LEU A 153 8.25 13.17 -4.23
C LEU A 153 8.07 12.01 -3.23
N GLU A 154 9.14 11.62 -2.52
CA GLU A 154 9.09 10.61 -1.46
C GLU A 154 8.21 11.05 -0.29
N LYS A 155 8.34 12.30 0.16
CA LYS A 155 7.48 12.88 1.19
C LYS A 155 6.01 12.93 0.76
N LEU A 156 5.71 13.24 -0.51
CA LEU A 156 4.35 13.20 -1.05
C LEU A 156 3.80 11.77 -1.16
N THR A 157 4.68 10.79 -1.38
CA THR A 157 4.29 9.39 -1.47
C THR A 157 4.21 8.69 -0.11
N SER A 158 5.02 9.10 0.88
CA SER A 158 5.00 8.59 2.26
C SER A 158 4.04 9.35 3.20
N GLY A 159 3.72 10.60 2.90
CA GLY A 159 2.94 11.49 3.76
C GLY A 159 1.44 11.36 3.62
N VAL A 160 0.83 10.98 4.68
CA VAL A 160 -0.51 11.23 5.22
C VAL A 160 -1.22 12.42 4.60
N LEU A 161 -2.33 12.17 3.85
CA LEU A 161 -3.46 13.09 3.79
C LEU A 161 -4.79 12.36 3.59
N ALA A 162 -5.62 12.56 4.60
CA ALA A 162 -7.04 12.31 4.51
C ALA A 162 -7.67 13.25 3.47
N SER A 163 -8.34 12.70 2.49
CA SER A 163 -9.36 13.41 1.74
C SER A 163 -10.71 12.80 2.15
N PRO A 164 -11.69 13.61 2.55
CA PRO A 164 -13.02 13.10 2.85
C PRO A 164 -13.69 12.75 1.53
N TYR A 165 -13.70 11.48 1.18
CA TYR A 165 -14.54 10.98 0.10
C TYR A 165 -15.66 10.15 0.72
N ASN A 166 -16.89 10.65 0.56
CA ASN A 166 -18.12 9.98 0.95
C ASN A 166 -18.22 8.62 0.25
N GLU A 167 -18.35 7.58 1.08
CA GLU A 167 -18.78 6.26 0.62
C GLU A 167 -20.29 6.32 0.34
N SER A 168 -20.68 6.62 -0.88
CA SER A 168 -22.02 6.31 -1.37
C SER A 168 -22.03 6.30 -2.89
N SER A 169 -21.87 5.12 -3.46
CA SER A 169 -22.54 4.73 -4.70
C SER A 169 -22.38 3.23 -4.93
N SER A 170 -23.50 2.54 -4.86
CA SER A 170 -23.71 1.21 -5.39
C SER A 170 -23.47 1.25 -6.91
N SER A 171 -22.27 0.84 -7.32
CA SER A 171 -21.93 0.62 -8.73
C SER A 171 -22.25 -0.81 -9.14
N PRO A 172 -22.55 -1.09 -10.41
CA PRO A 172 -22.82 -2.43 -10.91
C PRO A 172 -21.66 -3.37 -10.55
N THR A 173 -21.96 -4.64 -10.29
CA THR A 173 -21.05 -5.69 -9.87
C THR A 173 -19.83 -5.80 -10.79
N VAL A 174 -18.83 -4.98 -10.55
CA VAL A 174 -17.53 -5.10 -11.21
C VAL A 174 -16.90 -6.38 -10.67
N ARG A 175 -16.67 -7.37 -11.55
CA ARG A 175 -15.94 -8.60 -11.18
C ARG A 175 -14.57 -8.22 -10.66
N ASP A 176 -14.23 -8.74 -9.47
CA ASP A 176 -12.90 -8.55 -8.90
C ASP A 176 -11.83 -9.10 -9.84
N PHE A 177 -10.75 -8.36 -10.02
CA PHE A 177 -9.63 -8.77 -10.87
C PHE A 177 -8.65 -9.61 -10.07
N LYS A 178 -8.45 -10.87 -10.47
CA LYS A 178 -7.46 -11.74 -9.83
C LYS A 178 -6.04 -11.28 -10.11
N ILE A 179 -5.32 -10.89 -9.05
CA ILE A 179 -3.94 -10.39 -9.16
C ILE A 179 -2.88 -11.45 -8.90
N ALA A 180 -3.15 -12.38 -7.99
CA ALA A 180 -2.23 -13.45 -7.62
C ALA A 180 -2.98 -14.65 -7.07
N SER A 181 -2.26 -15.75 -6.83
CA SER A 181 -2.73 -16.89 -6.06
C SER A 181 -1.71 -17.25 -5.00
N ILE A 182 -2.16 -17.51 -3.78
CA ILE A 182 -1.32 -18.10 -2.74
C ILE A 182 -1.51 -19.60 -2.83
N LYS A 183 -0.41 -20.35 -2.98
CA LYS A 183 -0.43 -21.82 -3.03
C LYS A 183 0.40 -22.39 -1.89
N ARG A 184 0.05 -23.57 -1.44
CA ARG A 184 0.82 -24.34 -0.47
C ARG A 184 1.81 -25.25 -1.21
N GLU A 185 3.09 -25.15 -0.85
CA GLU A 185 4.15 -26.06 -1.27
C GLU A 185 4.86 -26.62 -0.03
N GLY A 186 4.55 -27.86 0.32
CA GLY A 186 4.97 -28.44 1.60
C GLY A 186 4.46 -27.59 2.78
N ASP A 187 5.36 -27.08 3.59
CA ASP A 187 5.04 -26.23 4.75
C ASP A 187 5.12 -24.73 4.45
N LYS A 188 5.25 -24.34 3.19
CA LYS A 188 5.40 -22.92 2.83
C LYS A 188 4.23 -22.45 1.98
N LEU A 189 3.77 -21.23 2.27
CA LEU A 189 2.83 -20.50 1.43
C LEU A 189 3.62 -19.62 0.44
N ILE A 190 3.35 -19.78 -0.86
CA ILE A 190 4.06 -19.09 -1.92
C ILE A 190 3.08 -18.27 -2.75
N ILE A 191 3.49 -17.07 -3.13
CA ILE A 191 2.72 -16.15 -3.96
C ILE A 191 3.02 -16.41 -5.43
N TYR A 192 1.98 -16.74 -6.19
CA TYR A 192 2.03 -16.93 -7.65
C TYR A 192 1.28 -15.80 -8.34
N PRO A 193 1.94 -15.01 -9.18
CA PRO A 193 1.27 -14.02 -10.03
C PRO A 193 0.26 -14.70 -10.96
N HIS A 194 -0.78 -13.95 -11.33
CA HIS A 194 -1.85 -14.51 -12.16
C HIS A 194 -1.41 -14.81 -13.60
N THR A 195 -0.55 -13.97 -14.19
CA THR A 195 -0.06 -14.09 -15.58
C THR A 195 1.46 -14.00 -15.62
N LYS A 196 2.08 -14.62 -16.65
CA LYS A 196 3.55 -14.58 -16.87
C LYS A 196 4.06 -13.16 -17.13
N GLU A 197 3.23 -12.27 -17.66
CA GLU A 197 3.57 -10.87 -17.94
C GLU A 197 3.25 -9.92 -16.77
N ASP A 198 2.98 -10.48 -15.57
CA ASP A 198 2.57 -9.68 -14.43
C ASP A 198 3.72 -8.81 -13.89
N TYR A 199 3.42 -7.58 -13.53
CA TYR A 199 4.38 -6.68 -12.89
C TYR A 199 4.91 -7.23 -11.56
N LEU A 200 4.17 -8.10 -10.88
CA LEU A 200 4.64 -8.79 -9.67
C LEU A 200 5.81 -9.75 -9.96
N ILE A 201 5.93 -10.27 -11.19
CA ILE A 201 7.06 -11.11 -11.62
C ILE A 201 8.28 -10.24 -11.88
N LYS A 202 8.08 -9.12 -12.59
CA LYS A 202 9.15 -8.17 -12.89
C LYS A 202 9.69 -7.50 -11.62
N GLY A 203 8.82 -7.32 -10.62
CA GLY A 203 9.15 -6.64 -9.38
C GLY A 203 9.08 -5.12 -9.51
N LYS A 204 9.97 -4.41 -8.81
CA LYS A 204 10.05 -2.96 -8.87
C LYS A 204 11.17 -2.49 -9.79
N TYR A 205 10.98 -1.35 -10.45
CA TYR A 205 12.04 -0.69 -11.20
C TYR A 205 13.05 -0.06 -10.22
N SER A 206 14.34 -0.23 -10.49
CA SER A 206 15.42 0.43 -9.79
C SER A 206 16.18 1.34 -10.76
N ILE A 207 16.47 2.56 -10.34
CA ILE A 207 17.20 3.54 -11.13
C ILE A 207 18.63 3.61 -10.62
N ASP A 208 19.61 3.35 -11.50
CA ASP A 208 21.02 3.55 -11.21
C ASP A 208 21.40 5.01 -11.52
N TYR A 209 21.42 5.81 -10.47
CA TYR A 209 21.69 7.24 -10.59
C TYR A 209 23.16 7.54 -10.95
N ARG A 210 24.12 6.66 -10.61
CA ARG A 210 25.52 6.81 -11.03
C ARG A 210 25.63 6.75 -12.54
N ARG A 211 25.04 5.71 -13.14
CA ARG A 211 25.02 5.54 -14.60
C ARG A 211 24.28 6.66 -15.30
N TYR A 212 23.20 7.13 -14.69
CA TYR A 212 22.46 8.28 -15.21
C TYR A 212 23.32 9.54 -15.23
N GLU A 213 24.09 9.80 -14.17
CA GLU A 213 24.97 10.95 -14.06
C GLU A 213 26.14 10.87 -15.06
N GLU A 214 26.79 9.72 -15.20
CA GLU A 214 27.83 9.47 -16.21
C GLU A 214 27.29 9.71 -17.64
N LEU A 215 26.07 9.26 -17.90
CA LEU A 215 25.41 9.45 -19.19
C LEU A 215 25.10 10.92 -19.45
N TYR A 216 24.71 11.65 -18.43
CA TYR A 216 24.47 13.08 -18.50
C TYR A 216 25.74 13.86 -18.83
N GLN A 217 26.86 13.54 -18.17
CA GLN A 217 28.14 14.19 -18.38
C GLN A 217 28.73 13.88 -19.80
N LYS A 218 28.61 12.64 -20.26
CA LYS A 218 29.15 12.19 -21.53
C LYS A 218 28.38 12.66 -22.78
N LYS A 219 27.04 12.83 -22.67
CA LYS A 219 26.19 13.02 -23.85
C LYS A 219 25.68 14.43 -24.07
N ASN A 220 25.91 15.39 -23.17
CA ASN A 220 25.32 16.74 -23.28
C ASN A 220 23.83 16.73 -23.69
N LEU A 221 23.04 15.91 -23.00
CA LEU A 221 21.61 15.72 -23.31
C LEU A 221 20.88 17.06 -23.39
N ALA A 222 20.14 17.28 -24.46
CA ALA A 222 19.34 18.47 -24.61
C ALA A 222 18.32 18.61 -23.47
N ALA A 223 18.02 19.83 -23.05
CA ALA A 223 17.07 20.10 -21.95
C ALA A 223 15.70 19.40 -22.15
N LYS A 224 15.29 19.22 -23.40
CA LYS A 224 14.05 18.51 -23.77
C LYS A 224 14.10 17.01 -23.46
N GLU A 225 15.25 16.37 -23.66
CA GLU A 225 15.48 14.95 -23.34
C GLU A 225 15.54 14.73 -21.83
N LEU A 226 16.20 15.62 -21.10
CA LEU A 226 16.25 15.60 -19.65
C LEU A 226 14.84 15.67 -19.03
N ASN A 227 13.98 16.53 -19.55
CA ASN A 227 12.59 16.63 -19.11
C ASN A 227 11.80 15.32 -19.39
N ARG A 228 12.10 14.64 -20.50
CA ARG A 228 11.48 13.33 -20.82
C ARG A 228 11.95 12.24 -19.86
N VAL A 229 13.25 12.15 -19.57
CA VAL A 229 13.81 11.20 -18.60
C VAL A 229 13.24 11.44 -17.22
N SER A 230 13.17 12.69 -16.76
CA SER A 230 12.57 13.07 -15.48
C SER A 230 11.10 12.64 -15.38
N LYS A 231 10.33 12.77 -16.47
CA LYS A 231 8.93 12.28 -16.51
C LYS A 231 8.87 10.76 -16.39
N ILE A 232 9.76 10.02 -17.06
CA ILE A 232 9.85 8.56 -16.97
C ILE A 232 10.16 8.16 -15.52
N PHE A 233 11.14 8.76 -14.87
CA PHE A 233 11.51 8.45 -13.48
C PHE A 233 10.37 8.73 -12.50
N LYS A 234 9.65 9.85 -12.67
CA LYS A 234 8.44 10.14 -11.87
C LYS A 234 7.35 9.08 -12.08
N THR A 235 7.13 8.65 -13.32
CA THR A 235 6.14 7.60 -13.61
C THR A 235 6.54 6.26 -13.02
N ILE A 236 7.82 5.88 -13.12
CA ILE A 236 8.38 4.67 -12.51
C ILE A 236 8.18 4.70 -10.98
N SER A 237 8.50 5.82 -10.33
CA SER A 237 8.33 5.96 -8.87
C SER A 237 6.87 5.72 -8.46
N MET A 238 5.91 6.30 -9.18
CA MET A 238 4.48 6.10 -8.91
C MET A 238 4.03 4.64 -9.16
N ILE A 239 4.52 4.01 -10.25
CA ILE A 239 4.25 2.59 -10.54
C ILE A 239 4.82 1.72 -9.43
N ASN A 240 6.08 1.91 -9.06
CA ASN A 240 6.73 1.19 -7.97
C ASN A 240 5.91 1.28 -6.68
N ARG A 241 5.46 2.48 -6.32
CA ARG A 241 4.68 2.68 -5.10
C ARG A 241 3.42 1.83 -5.09
N ARG A 242 2.64 1.83 -6.18
CA ARG A 242 1.44 0.99 -6.28
C ARG A 242 1.79 -0.50 -6.25
N THR A 243 2.77 -0.92 -7.05
CA THR A 243 3.18 -2.32 -7.17
C THR A 243 3.70 -2.86 -5.84
N THR A 244 4.57 -2.11 -5.17
CA THR A 244 5.08 -2.47 -3.84
C THR A 244 3.96 -2.55 -2.82
N THR A 245 3.03 -1.59 -2.82
CA THR A 245 1.88 -1.62 -1.90
C THR A 245 1.01 -2.87 -2.12
N ILE A 246 0.71 -3.23 -3.38
CA ILE A 246 -0.04 -4.46 -3.70
C ILE A 246 0.72 -5.70 -3.19
N TYR A 247 2.00 -5.80 -3.48
CA TYR A 247 2.83 -6.91 -3.02
C TYR A 247 2.83 -7.02 -1.50
N GLN A 248 3.05 -5.92 -0.79
CA GLN A 248 3.07 -5.88 0.68
C GLN A 248 1.72 -6.29 1.27
N ILE A 249 0.58 -5.89 0.65
CA ILE A 249 -0.75 -6.34 1.06
C ILE A 249 -0.86 -7.87 0.97
N ILE A 250 -0.50 -8.46 -0.19
CA ILE A 250 -0.59 -9.91 -0.40
C ILE A 250 0.36 -10.65 0.55
N TYR A 251 1.57 -10.13 0.72
CA TYR A 251 2.55 -10.72 1.63
C TYR A 251 2.05 -10.70 3.08
N TYR A 252 1.46 -9.59 3.51
CA TYR A 252 0.93 -9.45 4.87
C TYR A 252 -0.30 -10.35 5.09
N ILE A 253 -1.16 -10.50 4.09
CA ILE A 253 -2.24 -11.49 4.12
C ILE A 253 -1.64 -12.89 4.32
N LYS A 254 -0.62 -13.26 3.55
CA LYS A 254 0.06 -14.55 3.66
C LYS A 254 0.60 -14.81 5.07
N GLU A 255 1.20 -13.80 5.70
CA GLU A 255 1.78 -13.95 7.05
C GLU A 255 0.70 -13.99 8.14
N VAL A 256 -0.24 -13.04 8.13
CA VAL A 256 -1.21 -12.90 9.23
C VAL A 256 -2.32 -13.92 9.14
N GLN A 257 -2.76 -14.26 7.92
CA GLN A 257 -3.85 -15.21 7.68
C GLN A 257 -3.35 -16.62 7.34
N SER A 258 -2.11 -16.94 7.72
CA SER A 258 -1.50 -18.24 7.44
C SER A 258 -2.36 -19.41 7.91
N ASP A 259 -2.89 -19.35 9.13
CA ASP A 259 -3.71 -20.43 9.71
C ASP A 259 -4.99 -20.68 8.89
N TYR A 260 -5.65 -19.61 8.44
CA TYR A 260 -6.77 -19.69 7.53
C TYR A 260 -6.34 -20.25 6.15
N LEU A 261 -5.23 -19.76 5.61
CA LEU A 261 -4.73 -20.19 4.31
C LEU A 261 -4.31 -21.66 4.29
N TYR A 262 -3.84 -22.22 5.40
CA TYR A 262 -3.52 -23.64 5.53
C TYR A 262 -4.77 -24.50 5.68
N SER A 263 -5.71 -24.10 6.51
CA SER A 263 -6.87 -24.93 6.88
C SER A 263 -8.11 -24.70 6.02
N GLY A 264 -8.31 -23.50 5.49
CA GLY A 264 -9.55 -23.07 4.87
C GLY A 264 -10.69 -22.80 5.87
N ASP A 265 -10.40 -22.91 7.16
CA ASP A 265 -11.36 -22.75 8.24
C ASP A 265 -11.53 -21.26 8.58
N MET A 266 -12.77 -20.77 8.44
CA MET A 266 -13.14 -19.38 8.76
C MET A 266 -12.84 -19.01 10.21
N GLY A 267 -12.93 -19.99 11.11
CA GLY A 267 -12.62 -19.82 12.53
C GLY A 267 -11.14 -19.48 12.81
N ARG A 268 -10.26 -19.69 11.86
CA ARG A 268 -8.82 -19.34 11.98
C ARG A 268 -8.48 -18.00 11.33
N LEU A 269 -9.46 -17.30 10.79
CA LEU A 269 -9.25 -15.96 10.23
C LEU A 269 -8.98 -14.97 11.37
N ARG A 270 -7.86 -14.23 11.28
CA ARG A 270 -7.47 -13.27 12.32
C ARG A 270 -7.98 -11.87 12.01
N ALA A 271 -8.35 -11.12 13.05
CA ALA A 271 -8.70 -9.71 12.90
C ALA A 271 -7.52 -8.91 12.35
N LEU A 272 -7.77 -8.15 11.31
CA LEU A 272 -6.79 -7.32 10.66
C LEU A 272 -7.44 -6.04 10.15
N THR A 273 -6.90 -4.90 10.54
CA THR A 273 -7.44 -3.62 10.11
C THR A 273 -6.57 -3.01 9.01
N ARG A 274 -7.23 -2.35 8.04
CA ARG A 274 -6.53 -1.57 7.00
C ARG A 274 -5.67 -0.47 7.60
N ARG A 275 -6.03 0.09 8.76
CA ARG A 275 -5.25 1.09 9.49
C ARG A 275 -3.94 0.51 10.04
N GLU A 276 -3.99 -0.69 10.58
CA GLU A 276 -2.79 -1.37 11.08
C GLU A 276 -1.83 -1.70 9.94
N LEU A 277 -2.35 -2.28 8.85
CA LEU A 277 -1.56 -2.52 7.65
C LEU A 277 -0.94 -1.24 7.10
N ALA A 278 -1.73 -0.17 6.98
CA ALA A 278 -1.26 1.12 6.48
C ALA A 278 -0.10 1.69 7.31
N ARG A 279 -0.21 1.59 8.65
CA ARG A 279 0.87 1.99 9.56
C ARG A 279 2.12 1.15 9.36
N ARG A 280 1.99 -0.17 9.16
CA ARG A 280 3.11 -1.08 8.96
C ARG A 280 3.82 -0.88 7.62
N ILE A 281 3.07 -0.57 6.58
CA ILE A 281 3.60 -0.33 5.22
C ILE A 281 4.08 1.14 5.05
N GLY A 282 3.72 2.03 5.96
CA GLY A 282 4.06 3.46 5.86
C GLY A 282 3.23 4.22 4.82
N VAL A 283 1.96 3.82 4.59
CA VAL A 283 1.05 4.48 3.66
C VAL A 283 -0.24 4.93 4.36
N HIS A 284 -0.99 5.82 3.73
CA HIS A 284 -2.28 6.24 4.28
C HIS A 284 -3.34 5.12 4.14
N PRO A 285 -4.24 4.90 5.12
CA PRO A 285 -5.29 3.88 5.05
C PRO A 285 -6.18 3.96 3.81
N SER A 286 -6.45 5.17 3.31
CA SER A 286 -7.21 5.35 2.06
C SER A 286 -6.48 4.81 0.83
N SER A 287 -5.15 4.83 0.83
CA SER A 287 -4.34 4.23 -0.24
C SER A 287 -4.51 2.71 -0.28
N ILE A 288 -4.51 2.07 0.90
CA ILE A 288 -4.79 0.63 1.03
C ILE A 288 -6.18 0.32 0.47
N THR A 289 -7.20 1.06 0.88
CA THR A 289 -8.58 0.86 0.41
C THR A 289 -8.69 0.99 -1.11
N ARG A 290 -8.07 2.02 -1.70
CA ARG A 290 -8.08 2.22 -3.17
C ARG A 290 -7.35 1.11 -3.91
N VAL A 291 -6.18 0.72 -3.43
CA VAL A 291 -5.39 -0.35 -4.06
C VAL A 291 -6.08 -1.71 -3.99
N MET A 292 -6.78 -2.00 -2.88
CA MET A 292 -7.50 -3.27 -2.69
C MET A 292 -8.82 -3.34 -3.46
N ALA A 293 -9.38 -2.20 -3.87
CA ALA A 293 -10.67 -2.16 -4.56
C ALA A 293 -10.66 -3.01 -5.83
N ASN A 294 -11.70 -3.80 -6.03
CA ASN A 294 -11.93 -4.65 -7.21
C ASN A 294 -10.76 -5.61 -7.50
N LYS A 295 -10.13 -6.15 -6.45
CA LYS A 295 -9.05 -7.13 -6.57
C LYS A 295 -9.29 -8.35 -5.71
N SER A 296 -8.98 -9.52 -6.28
CA SER A 296 -9.05 -10.82 -5.63
C SER A 296 -7.71 -11.55 -5.66
N ILE A 297 -7.58 -12.53 -4.78
CA ILE A 297 -6.50 -13.52 -4.80
C ILE A 297 -7.06 -14.93 -4.71
N GLY A 298 -6.36 -15.87 -5.36
CA GLY A 298 -6.64 -17.30 -5.19
C GLY A 298 -6.05 -17.81 -3.88
N THR A 299 -6.79 -18.68 -3.18
CA THR A 299 -6.33 -19.37 -1.98
C THR A 299 -5.83 -20.77 -2.27
N PRO A 300 -5.10 -21.43 -1.34
CA PRO A 300 -4.68 -22.84 -1.49
C PRO A 300 -5.86 -23.79 -1.68
N GLN A 301 -7.03 -23.46 -1.15
CA GLN A 301 -8.28 -24.21 -1.31
C GLN A 301 -8.95 -24.03 -2.68
N LYS A 302 -8.25 -23.42 -3.65
CA LYS A 302 -8.74 -23.12 -5.01
C LYS A 302 -9.92 -22.14 -5.05
N LYS A 303 -10.22 -21.44 -3.95
CA LYS A 303 -11.23 -20.39 -3.90
C LYS A 303 -10.60 -19.05 -4.29
N GLU A 304 -11.34 -18.24 -5.05
CA GLU A 304 -10.98 -16.86 -5.34
C GLU A 304 -11.75 -15.94 -4.38
N LEU A 305 -11.02 -15.12 -3.62
CA LEU A 305 -11.59 -14.27 -2.60
C LEU A 305 -11.11 -12.81 -2.80
N PRO A 306 -12.01 -11.81 -2.63
CA PRO A 306 -11.62 -10.42 -2.72
C PRO A 306 -10.62 -10.07 -1.62
N LEU A 307 -9.68 -9.16 -1.91
CA LEU A 307 -8.66 -8.76 -0.93
C LEU A 307 -9.28 -8.27 0.39
N LYS A 308 -10.42 -7.58 0.32
CA LYS A 308 -11.15 -7.09 1.51
C LYS A 308 -11.55 -8.19 2.48
N PHE A 309 -11.77 -9.42 2.00
CA PHE A 309 -12.13 -10.57 2.82
C PHE A 309 -11.09 -10.87 3.91
N PHE A 310 -9.81 -10.68 3.61
CA PHE A 310 -8.71 -10.97 4.53
C PHE A 310 -8.48 -9.88 5.58
N PHE A 311 -9.35 -8.87 5.62
CA PHE A 311 -9.29 -7.74 6.57
C PHE A 311 -10.57 -7.64 7.41
N PRO A 312 -10.99 -8.73 8.09
CA PRO A 312 -12.14 -8.68 8.95
C PRO A 312 -11.85 -7.84 10.18
N SER A 313 -12.84 -7.05 10.59
CA SER A 313 -12.79 -6.38 11.89
C SER A 313 -13.00 -7.38 13.02
N GLN A 314 -12.57 -7.03 14.24
CA GLN A 314 -12.84 -7.86 15.44
C GLN A 314 -14.34 -8.12 15.62
N LYS A 315 -15.17 -7.15 15.25
CA LYS A 315 -16.63 -7.27 15.28
C LYS A 315 -17.14 -8.37 14.31
N GLU A 316 -16.61 -8.39 13.08
CA GLU A 316 -17.00 -9.40 12.07
C GLU A 316 -16.60 -10.80 12.51
N ILE A 317 -15.39 -10.95 13.05
CA ILE A 317 -14.92 -12.21 13.62
C ILE A 317 -15.81 -12.64 14.79
N SER A 318 -16.12 -11.74 15.73
CA SER A 318 -16.98 -12.05 16.85
C SER A 318 -18.39 -12.50 16.41
N LYS A 319 -18.90 -11.92 15.32
CA LYS A 319 -20.18 -12.32 14.72
C LYS A 319 -20.11 -13.71 14.06
N SER A 320 -19.02 -14.02 13.37
CA SER A 320 -18.84 -15.35 12.76
C SER A 320 -18.87 -16.43 13.84
N TYR A 321 -18.07 -16.28 14.89
CA TYR A 321 -18.06 -17.25 15.99
C TYR A 321 -19.39 -17.30 16.77
N LEU A 322 -20.08 -16.18 16.90
CA LEU A 322 -21.43 -16.18 17.49
C LEU A 322 -22.39 -17.01 16.63
N GLN A 323 -22.29 -16.89 15.29
CA GLN A 323 -23.09 -17.70 14.38
C GLN A 323 -22.76 -19.19 14.54
N ASP A 324 -21.48 -19.55 14.61
CA ASP A 324 -21.04 -20.94 14.82
C ASP A 324 -21.57 -21.52 16.13
N ILE A 325 -21.53 -20.74 17.23
CA ILE A 325 -22.11 -21.16 18.53
C ILE A 325 -23.63 -21.41 18.42
N ILE A 326 -24.34 -20.55 17.69
CA ILE A 326 -25.77 -20.69 17.48
C ILE A 326 -26.12 -21.90 16.59
N ASP A 327 -25.31 -22.15 15.58
CA ASP A 327 -25.50 -23.31 14.69
C ASP A 327 -25.19 -24.62 15.42
N GLN A 328 -24.17 -24.64 16.30
CA GLN A 328 -23.97 -25.75 17.25
C GLN A 328 -25.12 -25.91 18.25
N GLU A 329 -25.65 -24.80 18.77
CA GLU A 329 -26.84 -24.81 19.65
C GLU A 329 -28.01 -25.53 18.97
N LYS A 330 -28.31 -25.19 17.71
CA LYS A 330 -29.40 -25.82 16.95
C LYS A 330 -29.25 -27.34 16.88
N VAL A 331 -28.06 -27.81 16.48
CA VAL A 331 -27.78 -29.24 16.42
C VAL A 331 -27.98 -29.93 17.77
N LEU A 332 -27.48 -29.33 18.87
CA LEU A 332 -27.61 -29.87 20.22
C LEU A 332 -29.06 -29.88 20.72
N LEU A 333 -29.87 -28.94 20.29
CA LEU A 333 -31.30 -28.90 20.58
C LEU A 333 -32.07 -29.98 19.78
N GLU A 334 -31.75 -30.17 18.52
CA GLU A 334 -32.36 -31.20 17.64
C GLU A 334 -32.10 -32.63 18.14
N ILE A 335 -30.89 -32.90 18.65
CA ILE A 335 -30.54 -34.20 19.23
C ILE A 335 -30.92 -34.35 20.71
N HIS A 336 -31.69 -33.41 21.24
CA HIS A 336 -32.16 -33.38 22.64
C HIS A 336 -31.07 -33.43 23.72
N THR A 337 -29.83 -33.09 23.37
CA THR A 337 -28.70 -32.96 24.31
C THR A 337 -28.79 -31.67 25.10
N LEU A 338 -29.40 -30.64 24.53
CA LEU A 338 -29.63 -29.35 25.15
C LEU A 338 -31.15 -29.11 25.32
N ASN A 339 -31.59 -28.72 26.53
CA ASN A 339 -33.01 -28.48 26.80
C ASN A 339 -33.45 -27.04 26.54
N TYR A 340 -32.48 -26.09 26.53
CA TYR A 340 -32.80 -24.66 26.43
C TYR A 340 -31.76 -23.96 25.54
N PRO A 341 -32.19 -23.00 24.68
CA PRO A 341 -31.27 -22.19 23.89
C PRO A 341 -30.34 -21.35 24.78
N TYR A 342 -29.15 -21.09 24.32
CA TYR A 342 -28.13 -20.33 25.05
C TYR A 342 -28.58 -18.87 25.28
N SER A 343 -28.46 -18.39 26.52
CA SER A 343 -28.61 -16.97 26.82
C SER A 343 -27.47 -16.13 26.25
N ASP A 344 -27.69 -14.81 26.08
CA ASP A 344 -26.62 -13.88 25.59
C ASP A 344 -25.42 -13.89 26.56
N GLU A 345 -25.61 -14.24 27.83
CA GLU A 345 -24.53 -14.39 28.81
C GLU A 345 -23.72 -15.66 28.57
N LEU A 346 -24.38 -16.78 28.36
CA LEU A 346 -23.73 -18.05 28.07
C LEU A 346 -22.99 -18.00 26.72
N ILE A 347 -23.54 -17.30 25.71
CA ILE A 347 -22.86 -17.07 24.43
C ILE A 347 -21.61 -16.24 24.66
N ARG A 348 -21.64 -15.18 25.49
CA ARG A 348 -20.47 -14.39 25.87
C ARG A 348 -19.39 -15.29 26.47
N ASP A 349 -19.72 -16.13 27.39
CA ASP A 349 -18.81 -17.00 28.12
C ASP A 349 -18.18 -18.05 27.17
N ARG A 350 -18.96 -18.63 26.26
CA ARG A 350 -18.48 -19.53 25.22
C ARG A 350 -17.57 -18.84 24.21
N LEU A 351 -17.85 -17.59 23.81
CA LEU A 351 -16.95 -16.80 22.97
C LEU A 351 -15.59 -16.59 23.65
N TYR A 352 -15.60 -16.35 24.96
CA TYR A 352 -14.36 -16.21 25.70
C TYR A 352 -13.62 -17.53 25.91
N GLN A 353 -14.31 -18.58 26.32
CA GLN A 353 -13.72 -19.89 26.61
C GLN A 353 -13.14 -20.56 25.36
N ASN A 354 -13.94 -20.63 24.28
CA ASN A 354 -13.59 -21.37 23.08
C ASN A 354 -12.66 -20.58 22.16
N TYR A 355 -12.84 -19.25 22.06
CA TYR A 355 -12.19 -18.43 21.03
C TYR A 355 -11.37 -17.27 21.59
N ARG A 356 -11.29 -17.12 22.92
CA ARG A 356 -10.60 -16.02 23.62
C ARG A 356 -11.10 -14.61 23.20
N ILE A 357 -12.37 -14.51 22.83
CA ILE A 357 -13.00 -13.27 22.42
C ILE A 357 -13.72 -12.62 23.59
N GLY A 358 -13.15 -11.55 24.13
CA GLY A 358 -13.76 -10.75 25.20
C GLY A 358 -14.76 -9.73 24.64
N VAL A 359 -16.06 -10.01 24.80
CA VAL A 359 -17.14 -9.10 24.44
C VAL A 359 -18.11 -8.92 25.62
N SER A 360 -18.81 -7.79 25.68
CA SER A 360 -19.85 -7.60 26.69
C SER A 360 -21.14 -8.29 26.28
N ARG A 361 -22.00 -8.65 27.25
CA ARG A 361 -23.35 -9.17 27.00
C ARG A 361 -24.17 -8.25 26.06
N ARG A 362 -24.03 -6.92 26.24
CA ARG A 362 -24.69 -5.93 25.36
C ARG A 362 -24.20 -6.06 23.92
N ALA A 363 -22.89 -6.30 23.70
CA ALA A 363 -22.33 -6.50 22.37
C ALA A 363 -22.85 -7.80 21.75
N VAL A 364 -22.97 -8.90 22.51
CA VAL A 364 -23.56 -10.17 22.05
C VAL A 364 -25.00 -9.95 21.59
N ALA A 365 -25.83 -9.30 22.40
CA ALA A 365 -27.22 -8.97 22.03
C ALA A 365 -27.32 -8.14 20.75
N LYS A 366 -26.40 -7.15 20.59
CA LYS A 366 -26.31 -6.32 19.39
C LYS A 366 -25.89 -7.15 18.17
N TYR A 367 -24.87 -8.00 18.28
CA TYR A 367 -24.39 -8.84 17.18
C TYR A 367 -25.43 -9.84 16.73
N ARG A 368 -26.12 -10.48 17.71
CA ARG A 368 -27.23 -11.39 17.44
C ARG A 368 -28.35 -10.68 16.66
N LYS A 369 -28.74 -9.47 17.09
CA LYS A 369 -29.74 -8.66 16.39
C LYS A 369 -29.31 -8.32 14.96
N GLU A 370 -28.04 -7.94 14.77
CA GLU A 370 -27.48 -7.65 13.45
C GLU A 370 -27.39 -8.89 12.53
N LEU A 371 -27.36 -10.11 13.10
CA LEU A 371 -27.42 -11.39 12.39
C LEU A 371 -28.85 -11.92 12.22
N ASN A 372 -29.85 -11.15 12.62
CA ASN A 372 -31.27 -11.57 12.62
C ASN A 372 -31.58 -12.83 13.45
N ILE A 373 -30.77 -13.09 14.48
CA ILE A 373 -30.98 -14.22 15.40
C ILE A 373 -31.87 -13.78 16.54
N ALA A 374 -32.97 -14.53 16.77
CA ALA A 374 -33.91 -14.24 17.83
C ALA A 374 -33.30 -14.43 19.23
N PRO A 375 -33.80 -13.73 20.28
CA PRO A 375 -33.36 -13.97 21.65
C PRO A 375 -33.76 -15.39 22.12
N SER A 376 -33.04 -15.91 23.13
CA SER A 376 -33.23 -17.29 23.62
C SER A 376 -34.71 -17.65 23.85
N ASN A 377 -35.49 -16.76 24.48
CA ASN A 377 -36.93 -16.98 24.74
C ASN A 377 -37.74 -17.24 23.46
N ARG A 378 -37.49 -16.48 22.40
CA ARG A 378 -38.17 -16.64 21.10
C ARG A 378 -37.66 -17.85 20.32
N ARG A 379 -36.39 -18.23 20.47
CA ARG A 379 -35.87 -19.46 19.87
C ARG A 379 -36.50 -20.70 20.49
N MET A 380 -36.77 -20.64 21.80
CA MET A 380 -37.48 -21.70 22.51
C MET A 380 -38.93 -21.91 22.05
N ILE A 381 -39.67 -20.81 21.79
CA ILE A 381 -41.04 -20.88 21.30
C ILE A 381 -41.12 -21.58 19.95
N LYS A 382 -40.22 -21.21 19.02
CA LYS A 382 -40.16 -21.82 17.69
C LYS A 382 -39.86 -23.33 17.72
N LEU A 383 -39.10 -23.79 18.69
CA LEU A 383 -38.84 -25.23 18.89
C LEU A 383 -40.09 -25.99 19.38
N LYS A 384 -40.87 -25.37 20.25
CA LYS A 384 -42.14 -25.96 20.76
C LYS A 384 -43.27 -25.98 19.71
N GLU A 385 -43.23 -25.07 18.74
CA GLU A 385 -44.19 -25.03 17.62
C GLU A 385 -43.83 -26.00 16.51
N ALA A 386 -42.58 -26.48 16.46
CA ALA A 386 -42.05 -27.41 15.46
C ALA A 386 -42.02 -28.88 15.96
N SER A 387 -42.25 -29.11 17.26
CA SER A 387 -42.40 -30.42 17.93
C SER A 387 -43.84 -30.78 18.05
#